data_de62d5c84a92ffafebe16d3738552450
#
_entry.id   de62d5c84a92ffafebe16d3738552450
#
_cell.length_a   1.000
_cell.length_b   1.000
_cell.length_c   1.000
_cell.angle_alpha   90.00
_cell.angle_beta   90.00
_cell.angle_gamma   90.00
#
_symmetry.space_group_name_H-M   'P 1'
#
loop_
_entity.id
_entity.type
_entity.pdbx_description
1 polymer ?
#
loop_
_entity_poly.entity_id
_entity_poly.type
_entity_poly.pdbx_seq_one_letter_code
_entity_poly.pdbx_strand_id
1 'polypeptide(L)'
;MPENLLPAGIALLERGWLSSNNVVCTGRHGSAVIDTGYAVHADQTVGLVRHALADRPLDVIVNTHLHSDHCGGNAALQAAFPASRTLIPPGEADAARAWREGLLSHSGTGQLLPRFRVDGVLPVGESIALGEHEWQVYPAAGHDPHSVILFAPRHRVLVSADALWENGFGLVFPELVGHAAFDAVQATLSLIESLQPSVVIPGHGPAFADAASALARARSRLAAYRKDPKRHARHAARVMIRFKLLELGRWGRAEFEQWFDAARLLQHLHAEHFASEPWPGWRDALLEDLQGAGAIALSGDLIINRP
;
A
#
# COMPACT_ATOMS: atom_id res chain seq x y z
N MET A 1 -1.15 23.85 -3.98
CA MET A 1 -2.20 22.99 -3.38
C MET A 1 -3.24 23.90 -2.78
N PRO A 2 -4.55 23.68 -2.94
CA PRO A 2 -5.51 24.48 -2.19
C PRO A 2 -5.23 24.26 -0.71
N GLU A 3 -4.92 25.35 -0.02
CA GLU A 3 -4.80 25.36 1.44
C GLU A 3 -6.13 24.84 2.03
N ASN A 4 -6.05 23.80 2.88
CA ASN A 4 -7.15 23.19 3.65
C ASN A 4 -8.05 22.14 2.98
N LEU A 5 -7.49 21.17 2.24
CA LEU A 5 -8.29 20.02 1.83
C LEU A 5 -8.68 19.13 3.03
N LEU A 6 -7.85 19.08 4.08
CA LEU A 6 -8.05 18.24 5.25
C LEU A 6 -8.53 19.05 6.47
N PRO A 7 -9.42 18.50 7.30
CA PRO A 7 -9.87 19.15 8.52
C PRO A 7 -8.75 19.25 9.57
N ALA A 8 -8.91 20.19 10.50
CA ALA A 8 -7.98 20.35 11.63
C ALA A 8 -7.79 19.02 12.37
N GLY A 9 -6.56 18.73 12.79
CA GLY A 9 -6.22 17.50 13.49
C GLY A 9 -5.90 16.33 12.57
N ILE A 10 -5.94 16.50 11.24
CA ILE A 10 -5.46 15.51 10.26
C ILE A 10 -4.33 16.14 9.44
N ALA A 11 -3.17 15.51 9.44
CA ALA A 11 -2.03 15.87 8.61
C ALA A 11 -1.66 14.70 7.70
N LEU A 12 -1.52 14.96 6.39
CA LEU A 12 -1.04 13.99 5.43
C LEU A 12 0.47 14.20 5.22
N LEU A 13 1.23 13.15 5.48
CA LEU A 13 2.63 13.05 5.09
C LEU A 13 2.66 12.30 3.76
N GLU A 14 2.61 13.03 2.66
CA GLU A 14 2.68 12.45 1.32
C GLU A 14 4.07 11.87 1.08
N ARG A 15 4.09 10.62 0.60
CA ARG A 15 5.31 9.84 0.39
C ARG A 15 5.45 9.47 -1.09
N GLY A 16 6.64 9.03 -1.45
CA GLY A 16 6.87 8.44 -2.78
C GLY A 16 6.33 7.01 -2.88
N TRP A 17 6.38 6.43 -4.09
CA TRP A 17 5.79 5.11 -4.39
C TRP A 17 6.37 3.91 -3.61
N LEU A 18 7.55 4.04 -3.01
CA LEU A 18 8.14 2.98 -2.19
C LEU A 18 7.54 2.91 -0.78
N SER A 19 6.93 3.97 -0.32
CA SER A 19 6.27 4.04 0.98
C SER A 19 4.85 4.54 0.81
N SER A 20 3.91 3.95 1.53
CA SER A 20 2.57 4.51 1.63
C SER A 20 2.60 5.89 2.30
N ASN A 21 1.58 6.68 2.03
CA ASN A 21 1.29 7.89 2.77
C ASN A 21 1.09 7.58 4.25
N ASN A 22 1.48 8.53 5.12
CA ASN A 22 1.21 8.41 6.54
C ASN A 22 0.20 9.50 6.94
N VAL A 23 -0.90 9.12 7.61
CA VAL A 23 -1.91 10.07 8.07
C VAL A 23 -1.77 10.25 9.57
N VAL A 24 -1.34 11.44 10.00
CA VAL A 24 -1.19 11.77 11.42
C VAL A 24 -2.47 12.42 11.91
N CYS A 25 -3.08 11.83 12.94
CA CYS A 25 -4.27 12.33 13.61
C CYS A 25 -3.91 12.86 14.99
N THR A 26 -4.30 14.11 15.32
CA THR A 26 -4.07 14.73 16.63
C THR A 26 -5.35 15.38 17.14
N GLY A 27 -5.57 15.34 18.45
CA GLY A 27 -6.74 15.97 19.05
C GLY A 27 -7.01 15.51 20.48
N ARG A 28 -8.25 15.64 20.92
CA ARG A 28 -8.69 15.32 22.30
C ARG A 28 -8.64 13.82 22.62
N HIS A 29 -8.67 12.96 21.64
CA HIS A 29 -8.57 11.50 21.78
C HIS A 29 -7.13 11.01 21.59
N GLY A 30 -6.15 11.87 21.86
CA GLY A 30 -4.72 11.54 21.73
C GLY A 30 -4.20 11.76 20.32
N SER A 31 -3.19 10.99 19.96
CA SER A 31 -2.51 11.05 18.66
C SER A 31 -2.43 9.67 18.03
N ALA A 32 -2.52 9.62 16.72
CA ALA A 32 -2.36 8.39 15.96
C ALA A 32 -1.63 8.64 14.65
N VAL A 33 -1.01 7.58 14.11
CA VAL A 33 -0.56 7.52 12.72
C VAL A 33 -1.21 6.33 12.03
N ILE A 34 -1.78 6.57 10.84
CA ILE A 34 -2.32 5.53 9.98
C ILE A 34 -1.29 5.28 8.89
N ASP A 35 -0.83 4.05 8.79
CA ASP A 35 0.26 3.52 7.97
C ASP A 35 1.61 4.21 8.23
N THR A 36 2.71 3.49 7.98
CA THR A 36 4.03 3.87 8.47
C THR A 36 5.14 3.83 7.40
N GLY A 37 4.76 3.53 6.16
CA GLY A 37 5.71 3.46 5.05
C GLY A 37 6.60 2.21 5.07
N TYR A 38 7.57 2.18 4.16
CA TYR A 38 8.48 1.06 3.95
C TYR A 38 9.70 1.12 4.89
N ALA A 39 10.25 -0.05 5.22
CA ALA A 39 11.30 -0.21 6.21
C ALA A 39 12.58 0.62 5.92
N VAL A 40 12.98 0.76 4.66
CA VAL A 40 14.18 1.56 4.31
C VAL A 40 14.00 3.06 4.56
N HIS A 41 12.76 3.52 4.70
CA HIS A 41 12.41 4.90 5.04
C HIS A 41 11.98 5.08 6.50
N ALA A 42 12.20 4.07 7.36
CA ALA A 42 11.70 4.06 8.73
C ALA A 42 12.20 5.27 9.55
N ASP A 43 13.49 5.63 9.46
CA ASP A 43 14.05 6.79 10.15
C ASP A 43 13.41 8.11 9.67
N GLN A 44 13.18 8.23 8.36
CA GLN A 44 12.47 9.37 7.79
C GLN A 44 11.03 9.43 8.32
N THR A 45 10.34 8.30 8.39
CA THR A 45 8.98 8.21 8.94
C THR A 45 8.96 8.68 10.40
N VAL A 46 9.90 8.21 11.23
CA VAL A 46 10.02 8.66 12.63
C VAL A 46 10.22 10.18 12.71
N GLY A 47 11.11 10.74 11.90
CA GLY A 47 11.36 12.19 11.86
C GLY A 47 10.12 12.99 11.45
N LEU A 48 9.42 12.57 10.40
CA LEU A 48 8.21 13.22 9.91
C LEU A 48 7.05 13.15 10.91
N VAL A 49 6.83 11.98 11.53
CA VAL A 49 5.80 11.79 12.56
C VAL A 49 6.10 12.65 13.79
N ARG A 50 7.34 12.68 14.30
CA ARG A 50 7.74 13.57 15.40
C ARG A 50 7.45 15.05 15.08
N HIS A 51 7.82 15.49 13.88
CA HIS A 51 7.55 16.86 13.45
C HIS A 51 6.04 17.18 13.41
N ALA A 52 5.24 16.27 12.85
CA ALA A 52 3.79 16.46 12.76
C ALA A 52 3.10 16.43 14.13
N LEU A 53 3.64 15.68 15.09
CA LEU A 53 3.13 15.60 16.46
C LEU A 53 3.48 16.84 17.30
N ALA A 54 4.49 17.64 16.91
CA ALA A 54 4.92 18.83 17.67
C ALA A 54 5.10 18.52 19.18
N ASP A 55 5.97 17.54 19.50
CA ASP A 55 6.31 17.08 20.86
C ASP A 55 5.21 16.31 21.63
N ARG A 56 4.05 16.06 21.00
CA ARG A 56 3.05 15.17 21.59
C ARG A 56 3.53 13.71 21.54
N PRO A 57 3.11 12.86 22.48
CA PRO A 57 3.34 11.42 22.38
C PRO A 57 2.61 10.87 21.14
N LEU A 58 3.08 9.73 20.62
CA LEU A 58 2.30 8.89 19.72
C LEU A 58 1.60 7.81 20.54
N ASP A 59 0.25 7.83 20.55
CA ASP A 59 -0.53 6.90 21.35
C ASP A 59 -0.89 5.64 20.56
N VAL A 60 -1.19 5.77 19.27
CA VAL A 60 -1.67 4.65 18.43
C VAL A 60 -1.01 4.66 17.06
N ILE A 61 -0.54 3.49 16.65
CA ILE A 61 -0.16 3.16 15.27
C ILE A 61 -1.29 2.29 14.70
N VAL A 62 -1.83 2.66 13.56
CA VAL A 62 -2.89 1.94 12.85
C VAL A 62 -2.35 1.49 11.50
N ASN A 63 -2.54 0.23 11.12
CA ASN A 63 -2.29 -0.20 9.74
C ASN A 63 -3.59 -0.53 9.02
N THR A 64 -3.70 -0.08 7.79
CA THR A 64 -4.84 -0.40 6.91
C THR A 64 -4.76 -1.85 6.40
N HIS A 65 -3.56 -2.35 6.20
CA HIS A 65 -3.21 -3.74 5.88
C HIS A 65 -1.71 -3.97 6.14
N LEU A 66 -1.23 -5.21 5.97
CA LEU A 66 0.14 -5.59 6.35
C LEU A 66 1.12 -5.74 5.17
N HIS A 67 0.89 -5.03 4.05
CA HIS A 67 1.94 -4.90 3.05
C HIS A 67 3.10 -4.08 3.62
N SER A 68 4.31 -4.42 3.20
CA SER A 68 5.56 -3.92 3.79
C SER A 68 5.72 -2.41 3.67
N ASP A 69 5.15 -1.78 2.66
CA ASP A 69 5.15 -0.35 2.41
C ASP A 69 4.10 0.42 3.22
N HIS A 70 3.20 -0.29 3.92
CA HIS A 70 2.23 0.27 4.86
C HIS A 70 2.62 0.07 6.32
N CYS A 71 3.31 -1.02 6.66
CA CYS A 71 3.66 -1.34 8.04
C CYS A 71 5.17 -1.47 8.32
N GLY A 72 6.03 -1.22 7.33
CA GLY A 72 7.49 -1.35 7.45
C GLY A 72 8.14 -0.43 8.46
N GLY A 73 7.54 0.74 8.75
CA GLY A 73 8.01 1.68 9.75
C GLY A 73 7.55 1.39 11.17
N ASN A 74 6.67 0.40 11.40
CA ASN A 74 6.09 0.08 12.72
C ASN A 74 7.14 -0.13 13.80
N ALA A 75 8.14 -0.97 13.53
CA ALA A 75 9.18 -1.30 14.50
C ALA A 75 9.98 -0.07 14.94
N ALA A 76 10.32 0.82 14.00
CA ALA A 76 11.05 2.05 14.29
C ALA A 76 10.20 3.06 15.08
N LEU A 77 8.91 3.19 14.75
CA LEU A 77 7.99 4.03 15.51
C LEU A 77 7.78 3.48 16.93
N GLN A 78 7.64 2.17 17.11
CA GLN A 78 7.55 1.54 18.44
C GLN A 78 8.81 1.77 19.26
N ALA A 79 10.00 1.73 18.66
CA ALA A 79 11.25 2.06 19.33
C ALA A 79 11.33 3.55 19.71
N ALA A 80 10.85 4.45 18.84
CA ALA A 80 10.85 5.90 19.06
C ALA A 80 9.75 6.35 20.04
N PHE A 81 8.64 5.61 20.12
CA PHE A 81 7.46 5.87 20.96
C PHE A 81 7.03 4.58 21.68
N PRO A 82 7.78 4.13 22.72
CA PRO A 82 7.58 2.81 23.33
C PRO A 82 6.19 2.60 23.98
N ALA A 83 5.51 3.67 24.36
CA ALA A 83 4.17 3.63 24.93
C ALA A 83 3.05 3.50 23.87
N SER A 84 3.37 3.65 22.59
CA SER A 84 2.39 3.53 21.51
C SER A 84 1.82 2.11 21.41
N ARG A 85 0.54 2.01 21.08
CA ARG A 85 -0.13 0.75 20.78
C ARG A 85 -0.28 0.58 19.27
N THR A 86 -0.05 -0.63 18.77
CA THR A 86 -0.23 -0.93 17.35
C THR A 86 -1.49 -1.76 17.14
N LEU A 87 -2.40 -1.23 16.31
CA LEU A 87 -3.65 -1.85 15.90
C LEU A 87 -3.59 -2.21 14.42
N ILE A 88 -3.91 -3.46 14.10
CA ILE A 88 -3.90 -3.99 12.74
C ILE A 88 -5.26 -4.59 12.36
N PRO A 89 -5.57 -4.85 11.09
CA PRO A 89 -6.75 -5.62 10.71
C PRO A 89 -6.75 -7.01 11.37
N PRO A 90 -7.94 -7.55 11.71
CA PRO A 90 -8.02 -8.80 12.47
C PRO A 90 -7.54 -10.04 11.70
N GLY A 91 -7.63 -10.05 10.37
CA GLY A 91 -7.41 -11.25 9.55
C GLY A 91 -6.01 -11.85 9.64
N GLU A 92 -4.96 -11.02 9.80
CA GLU A 92 -3.57 -11.47 9.95
C GLU A 92 -3.05 -11.38 11.40
N ALA A 93 -3.89 -11.00 12.36
CA ALA A 93 -3.44 -10.65 13.71
C ALA A 93 -2.72 -11.81 14.42
N ASP A 94 -3.19 -13.03 14.29
CA ASP A 94 -2.56 -14.19 14.92
C ASP A 94 -1.24 -14.57 14.25
N ALA A 95 -1.14 -14.43 12.93
CA ALA A 95 0.10 -14.63 12.19
C ALA A 95 1.14 -13.56 12.55
N ALA A 96 0.73 -12.30 12.65
CA ALA A 96 1.60 -11.17 12.99
C ALA A 96 2.09 -11.24 14.44
N ARG A 97 1.21 -11.55 15.42
CA ARG A 97 1.61 -11.74 16.83
C ARG A 97 2.62 -12.85 16.99
N ALA A 98 2.38 -13.99 16.35
CA ALA A 98 3.29 -15.13 16.37
C ALA A 98 4.49 -14.96 15.45
N TRP A 99 4.50 -13.93 14.61
CA TRP A 99 5.46 -13.66 13.54
C TRP A 99 5.68 -14.86 12.63
N ARG A 100 4.58 -15.46 12.17
CA ARG A 100 4.61 -16.54 11.18
C ARG A 100 4.78 -15.94 9.79
N GLU A 101 6.00 -15.52 9.47
CA GLU A 101 6.35 -14.74 8.29
C GLU A 101 5.77 -15.29 6.98
N GLY A 102 5.80 -16.62 6.81
CA GLY A 102 5.23 -17.28 5.62
C GLY A 102 3.71 -17.14 5.45
N LEU A 103 3.00 -16.61 6.45
CA LEU A 103 1.55 -16.36 6.42
C LEU A 103 1.21 -14.87 6.35
N LEU A 104 2.20 -13.97 6.34
CA LEU A 104 1.97 -12.54 6.23
C LEU A 104 1.90 -12.13 4.75
N SER A 105 1.08 -11.14 4.43
CA SER A 105 0.79 -10.69 3.05
C SER A 105 2.03 -10.34 2.24
N HIS A 106 3.11 -9.87 2.87
CA HIS A 106 4.37 -9.55 2.19
C HIS A 106 5.22 -10.78 1.84
N SER A 107 4.85 -11.97 2.37
CA SER A 107 5.62 -13.19 2.15
C SER A 107 5.79 -13.51 0.68
N GLY A 108 6.99 -13.90 0.28
CA GLY A 108 7.32 -14.26 -1.12
C GLY A 108 7.55 -13.07 -2.06
N THR A 109 7.42 -11.82 -1.60
CA THR A 109 7.70 -10.62 -2.39
C THR A 109 9.18 -10.22 -2.39
N GLY A 110 9.97 -10.74 -1.45
CA GLY A 110 11.37 -10.34 -1.23
C GLY A 110 11.53 -8.93 -0.66
N GLN A 111 10.46 -8.39 -0.09
CA GLN A 111 10.43 -7.07 0.56
C GLN A 111 10.85 -7.17 2.03
N LEU A 112 11.34 -6.06 2.58
CA LEU A 112 11.78 -5.99 3.98
C LEU A 112 10.61 -5.61 4.89
N LEU A 113 10.38 -6.40 5.93
CA LEU A 113 9.44 -6.09 6.99
C LEU A 113 10.03 -6.46 8.36
N PRO A 114 10.56 -5.49 9.13
CA PRO A 114 11.02 -5.73 10.48
C PRO A 114 9.87 -6.17 11.39
N ARG A 115 10.15 -7.15 12.28
CA ARG A 115 9.15 -7.59 13.25
C ARG A 115 8.74 -6.45 14.16
N PHE A 116 7.43 -6.30 14.36
CA PHE A 116 6.81 -5.31 15.22
C PHE A 116 5.82 -5.95 16.20
N ARG A 117 5.46 -5.23 17.26
CA ARG A 117 4.51 -5.67 18.28
C ARG A 117 3.08 -5.36 17.81
N VAL A 118 2.17 -6.29 18.04
CA VAL A 118 0.72 -6.13 17.78
C VAL A 118 -0.01 -6.09 19.11
N ASP A 119 -0.55 -4.91 19.47
CA ASP A 119 -1.21 -4.68 20.76
C ASP A 119 -2.74 -4.88 20.69
N GLY A 120 -3.31 -4.87 19.48
CA GLY A 120 -4.73 -5.07 19.29
C GLY A 120 -5.13 -5.22 17.83
N VAL A 121 -6.43 -5.29 17.61
CA VAL A 121 -7.04 -5.30 16.28
C VAL A 121 -7.96 -4.12 16.10
N LEU A 122 -8.15 -3.69 14.86
CA LEU A 122 -9.12 -2.67 14.50
C LEU A 122 -10.56 -3.21 14.65
N PRO A 123 -11.48 -2.40 15.16
CA PRO A 123 -12.88 -2.78 15.33
C PRO A 123 -13.63 -2.67 14.00
N VAL A 124 -13.44 -3.64 13.11
CA VAL A 124 -14.07 -3.65 11.77
C VAL A 124 -15.59 -3.73 11.90
N GLY A 125 -16.29 -2.82 11.22
CA GLY A 125 -17.73 -2.64 11.33
C GLY A 125 -18.18 -1.67 12.42
N GLU A 126 -17.25 -1.12 13.20
CA GLU A 126 -17.50 -0.17 14.30
C GLU A 126 -16.68 1.12 14.08
N SER A 127 -16.71 2.01 15.08
CA SER A 127 -15.94 3.25 15.07
C SER A 127 -14.77 3.20 16.04
N ILE A 128 -13.70 3.93 15.69
CA ILE A 128 -12.53 4.19 16.54
C ILE A 128 -12.26 5.70 16.60
N ALA A 129 -11.95 6.22 17.78
CA ALA A 129 -11.54 7.61 17.93
C ALA A 129 -10.03 7.75 17.73
N LEU A 130 -9.60 8.54 16.74
CA LEU A 130 -8.20 8.86 16.46
C LEU A 130 -8.06 10.38 16.32
N GLY A 131 -7.23 10.98 17.15
CA GLY A 131 -7.04 12.42 17.16
C GLY A 131 -8.31 13.18 17.57
N GLU A 132 -8.79 14.09 16.73
CA GLU A 132 -10.03 14.85 16.97
C GLU A 132 -11.28 14.17 16.43
N HIS A 133 -11.15 13.10 15.66
CA HIS A 133 -12.22 12.54 14.84
C HIS A 133 -12.57 11.10 15.20
N GLU A 134 -13.83 10.76 15.02
CA GLU A 134 -14.30 9.38 14.96
C GLU A 134 -14.19 8.84 13.53
N TRP A 135 -13.66 7.64 13.42
CA TRP A 135 -13.42 6.93 12.16
C TRP A 135 -14.19 5.63 12.16
N GLN A 136 -15.06 5.46 11.19
CA GLN A 136 -15.70 4.18 10.90
C GLN A 136 -14.71 3.28 10.17
N VAL A 137 -14.56 2.05 10.62
CA VAL A 137 -13.63 1.08 10.04
C VAL A 137 -14.42 0.09 9.19
N TYR A 138 -14.16 0.09 7.88
CA TYR A 138 -14.84 -0.81 6.96
C TYR A 138 -13.86 -1.85 6.38
N PRO A 139 -14.32 -3.10 6.15
CA PRO A 139 -13.53 -4.06 5.40
C PRO A 139 -13.42 -3.57 3.94
N ALA A 140 -12.25 -3.75 3.34
CA ALA A 140 -11.94 -3.31 1.99
C ALA A 140 -11.13 -4.36 1.22
N ALA A 141 -11.62 -5.60 1.25
CA ALA A 141 -10.97 -6.69 0.56
C ALA A 141 -10.86 -6.45 -0.96
N GLY A 142 -9.82 -7.00 -1.55
CA GLY A 142 -9.54 -6.93 -2.98
C GLY A 142 -8.05 -6.87 -3.25
N HIS A 143 -7.42 -5.72 -3.02
CA HIS A 143 -5.96 -5.55 -3.09
C HIS A 143 -5.25 -6.53 -2.14
N ASP A 144 -5.70 -6.54 -0.89
CA ASP A 144 -5.36 -7.51 0.14
C ASP A 144 -6.66 -8.03 0.77
N PRO A 145 -6.79 -9.33 1.11
CA PRO A 145 -8.05 -9.91 1.62
C PRO A 145 -8.45 -9.37 2.99
N HIS A 146 -7.53 -8.81 3.73
CA HIS A 146 -7.71 -8.35 5.11
C HIS A 146 -7.66 -6.83 5.26
N SER A 147 -7.50 -6.08 4.17
CA SER A 147 -7.40 -4.63 4.22
C SER A 147 -8.69 -3.96 4.72
N VAL A 148 -8.49 -2.78 5.31
CA VAL A 148 -9.56 -1.91 5.78
C VAL A 148 -9.38 -0.51 5.22
N ILE A 149 -10.49 0.24 5.17
CA ILE A 149 -10.52 1.68 4.95
C ILE A 149 -11.10 2.37 6.18
N LEU A 150 -10.69 3.62 6.42
CA LEU A 150 -11.19 4.40 7.55
C LEU A 150 -11.92 5.63 7.02
N PHE A 151 -13.15 5.86 7.50
CA PHE A 151 -14.00 6.97 7.07
C PHE A 151 -14.39 7.85 8.25
N ALA A 152 -14.07 9.14 8.18
CA ALA A 152 -14.50 10.14 9.15
C ALA A 152 -15.80 10.82 8.67
N PRO A 153 -17.00 10.39 9.13
CA PRO A 153 -18.27 10.77 8.53
C PRO A 153 -18.59 12.26 8.66
N ARG A 154 -18.17 12.89 9.76
CA ARG A 154 -18.41 14.32 10.00
C ARG A 154 -17.84 15.22 8.90
N HIS A 155 -16.68 14.84 8.37
CA HIS A 155 -15.94 15.60 7.35
C HIS A 155 -15.91 14.91 6.01
N ARG A 156 -16.47 13.70 5.93
CA ARG A 156 -16.48 12.85 4.75
C ARG A 156 -15.06 12.63 4.18
N VAL A 157 -14.09 12.47 5.09
CA VAL A 157 -12.70 12.12 4.74
C VAL A 157 -12.55 10.62 4.77
N LEU A 158 -12.02 10.06 3.70
CA LEU A 158 -11.74 8.64 3.55
C LEU A 158 -10.23 8.41 3.47
N VAL A 159 -9.68 7.57 4.34
CA VAL A 159 -8.39 6.92 4.12
C VAL A 159 -8.68 5.63 3.37
N SER A 160 -8.42 5.65 2.06
CA SER A 160 -8.74 4.52 1.16
C SER A 160 -7.59 3.52 1.03
N ALA A 161 -6.41 3.83 1.53
CA ALA A 161 -5.22 3.02 1.34
C ALA A 161 -5.08 2.60 -0.15
N ASP A 162 -4.93 1.31 -0.41
CA ASP A 162 -4.74 0.78 -1.77
C ASP A 162 -6.03 0.30 -2.44
N ALA A 163 -7.18 0.52 -1.76
CA ALA A 163 -8.49 0.22 -2.33
C ALA A 163 -8.92 1.22 -3.41
N LEU A 164 -8.50 2.50 -3.29
CA LEU A 164 -8.78 3.54 -4.30
C LEU A 164 -7.68 4.60 -4.30
N TRP A 165 -7.06 4.79 -5.46
CA TRP A 165 -6.17 5.90 -5.77
C TRP A 165 -6.87 6.87 -6.75
N GLU A 166 -6.32 8.04 -6.97
CA GLU A 166 -6.86 8.97 -7.98
C GLU A 166 -6.93 8.32 -9.37
N ASN A 167 -5.95 7.49 -9.71
CA ASN A 167 -5.83 6.82 -11.01
C ASN A 167 -5.93 5.29 -10.91
N GLY A 168 -6.84 4.77 -10.10
CA GLY A 168 -7.11 3.35 -9.99
C GLY A 168 -7.01 2.80 -8.58
N PHE A 169 -6.36 1.66 -8.40
CA PHE A 169 -6.20 0.95 -7.13
C PHE A 169 -4.91 0.11 -7.16
N GLY A 170 -4.49 -0.41 -6.01
CA GLY A 170 -3.35 -1.30 -5.84
C GLY A 170 -3.48 -2.63 -6.60
N LEU A 171 -2.41 -3.39 -6.71
CA LEU A 171 -2.45 -4.73 -7.31
C LEU A 171 -3.44 -5.62 -6.55
N VAL A 172 -4.14 -6.49 -7.27
CA VAL A 172 -5.06 -7.46 -6.63
C VAL A 172 -4.27 -8.74 -6.40
N PHE A 173 -3.52 -8.79 -5.28
CA PHE A 173 -2.60 -9.90 -5.01
C PHE A 173 -3.26 -11.29 -4.99
N PRO A 174 -4.48 -11.49 -4.44
CA PRO A 174 -5.11 -12.80 -4.50
C PRO A 174 -5.31 -13.33 -5.93
N GLU A 175 -5.67 -12.47 -6.89
CA GLU A 175 -5.82 -12.86 -8.30
C GLU A 175 -4.51 -13.31 -8.93
N LEU A 176 -3.38 -12.78 -8.45
CA LEU A 176 -2.06 -13.14 -8.96
C LEU A 176 -1.61 -14.54 -8.52
N VAL A 177 -2.27 -15.11 -7.52
CA VAL A 177 -1.99 -16.45 -6.98
C VAL A 177 -3.21 -17.38 -7.09
N GLY A 178 -4.13 -17.08 -8.01
CA GLY A 178 -5.25 -17.95 -8.38
C GLY A 178 -6.48 -17.88 -7.46
N HIS A 179 -6.59 -16.87 -6.61
CA HIS A 179 -7.75 -16.65 -5.75
C HIS A 179 -8.64 -15.52 -6.30
N ALA A 180 -9.88 -15.81 -6.63
CA ALA A 180 -10.82 -14.82 -7.15
C ALA A 180 -11.06 -13.67 -6.16
N ALA A 181 -10.74 -12.44 -6.55
CA ALA A 181 -10.86 -11.25 -5.72
C ALA A 181 -11.38 -10.00 -6.47
N PHE A 182 -11.56 -10.06 -7.78
CA PHE A 182 -12.10 -8.91 -8.53
C PHE A 182 -13.51 -8.53 -8.10
N ASP A 183 -14.33 -9.49 -7.62
CA ASP A 183 -15.64 -9.18 -7.07
C ASP A 183 -15.54 -8.45 -5.73
N ALA A 184 -14.55 -8.79 -4.91
CA ALA A 184 -14.25 -8.05 -3.68
C ALA A 184 -13.80 -6.61 -3.97
N VAL A 185 -12.95 -6.40 -4.98
CA VAL A 185 -12.59 -5.05 -5.46
C VAL A 185 -13.85 -4.28 -5.87
N GLN A 186 -14.74 -4.89 -6.67
CA GLN A 186 -15.98 -4.24 -7.09
C GLN A 186 -16.87 -3.87 -5.90
N ALA A 187 -17.01 -4.76 -4.92
CA ALA A 187 -17.78 -4.51 -3.70
C ALA A 187 -17.19 -3.34 -2.89
N THR A 188 -15.86 -3.31 -2.74
CA THR A 188 -15.15 -2.23 -2.06
C THR A 188 -15.33 -0.88 -2.78
N LEU A 189 -15.23 -0.84 -4.11
CA LEU A 189 -15.49 0.38 -4.89
C LEU A 189 -16.95 0.86 -4.73
N SER A 190 -17.92 -0.07 -4.66
CA SER A 190 -19.32 0.27 -4.43
C SER A 190 -19.58 0.78 -3.02
N LEU A 191 -18.91 0.22 -2.01
CA LEU A 191 -18.91 0.72 -0.65
C LEU A 191 -18.37 2.17 -0.60
N ILE A 192 -17.19 2.43 -1.18
CA ILE A 192 -16.60 3.78 -1.23
C ILE A 192 -17.55 4.78 -1.89
N GLU A 193 -18.22 4.39 -2.98
CA GLU A 193 -19.23 5.23 -3.64
C GLU A 193 -20.39 5.55 -2.71
N SER A 194 -20.89 4.58 -1.95
CA SER A 194 -21.99 4.76 -0.99
C SER A 194 -21.65 5.71 0.15
N LEU A 195 -20.38 5.74 0.58
CA LEU A 195 -19.87 6.65 1.62
C LEU A 195 -19.78 8.11 1.11
N GLN A 196 -19.74 8.30 -0.20
CA GLN A 196 -19.68 9.63 -0.84
C GLN A 196 -18.58 10.52 -0.24
N PRO A 197 -17.31 10.11 -0.17
CA PRO A 197 -16.26 10.91 0.43
C PRO A 197 -16.10 12.26 -0.29
N SER A 198 -15.86 13.31 0.50
CA SER A 198 -15.52 14.64 -0.03
C SER A 198 -14.03 14.77 -0.29
N VAL A 199 -13.23 14.02 0.48
CA VAL A 199 -11.78 13.93 0.33
C VAL A 199 -11.36 12.48 0.50
N VAL A 200 -10.47 12.03 -0.37
CA VAL A 200 -9.85 10.70 -0.33
C VAL A 200 -8.35 10.87 -0.10
N ILE A 201 -7.84 10.18 0.90
CA ILE A 201 -6.42 10.04 1.18
C ILE A 201 -6.02 8.63 0.75
N PRO A 202 -5.33 8.47 -0.39
CA PRO A 202 -4.91 7.17 -0.89
C PRO A 202 -3.66 6.66 -0.17
N GLY A 203 -3.35 5.38 -0.33
CA GLY A 203 -2.06 4.82 0.10
C GLY A 203 -0.88 5.45 -0.64
N HIS A 204 -1.05 5.78 -1.91
CA HIS A 204 -0.02 6.41 -2.74
C HIS A 204 -0.55 7.57 -3.56
N GLY A 205 0.26 8.63 -3.69
CA GLY A 205 -0.07 9.85 -4.38
C GLY A 205 -0.82 10.88 -3.51
N PRO A 206 -1.19 12.05 -4.07
CA PRO A 206 -1.81 13.13 -3.32
C PRO A 206 -3.24 12.80 -2.89
N ALA A 207 -3.71 13.48 -1.83
CA ALA A 207 -5.14 13.49 -1.51
C ALA A 207 -5.94 14.18 -2.61
N PHE A 208 -7.16 13.70 -2.87
CA PHE A 208 -8.00 14.21 -3.94
C PHE A 208 -9.48 14.33 -3.52
N ALA A 209 -10.25 15.18 -4.23
CA ALA A 209 -11.66 15.43 -3.93
C ALA A 209 -12.63 14.81 -4.96
N ASP A 210 -12.17 14.51 -6.18
CA ASP A 210 -13.02 13.93 -7.23
C ASP A 210 -13.08 12.39 -7.12
N ALA A 211 -13.75 11.91 -6.08
CA ALA A 211 -13.95 10.48 -5.87
C ALA A 211 -14.77 9.83 -7.01
N ALA A 212 -15.71 10.53 -7.62
CA ALA A 212 -16.53 9.98 -8.69
C ALA A 212 -15.72 9.62 -9.94
N SER A 213 -14.85 10.53 -10.40
CA SER A 213 -13.95 10.26 -11.53
C SER A 213 -12.91 9.20 -11.19
N ALA A 214 -12.38 9.16 -9.95
CA ALA A 214 -11.46 8.13 -9.50
C ALA A 214 -12.13 6.75 -9.52
N LEU A 215 -13.35 6.62 -9.01
CA LEU A 215 -14.15 5.38 -9.05
C LEU A 215 -14.43 4.94 -10.50
N ALA A 216 -14.75 5.87 -11.40
CA ALA A 216 -14.95 5.54 -12.82
C ALA A 216 -13.67 4.97 -13.45
N ARG A 217 -12.51 5.58 -13.20
CA ARG A 217 -11.20 5.07 -13.65
C ARG A 217 -10.88 3.70 -13.04
N ALA A 218 -11.14 3.52 -11.75
CA ALA A 218 -10.93 2.25 -11.06
C ALA A 218 -11.79 1.12 -11.66
N ARG A 219 -13.08 1.37 -11.89
CA ARG A 219 -13.98 0.40 -12.52
C ARG A 219 -13.58 0.05 -13.95
N SER A 220 -13.15 1.05 -14.73
CA SER A 220 -12.62 0.82 -16.08
C SER A 220 -11.39 -0.08 -16.06
N ARG A 221 -10.46 0.14 -15.12
CA ARG A 221 -9.28 -0.70 -14.92
C ARG A 221 -9.68 -2.12 -14.52
N LEU A 222 -10.60 -2.28 -13.56
CA LEU A 222 -11.10 -3.57 -13.13
C LEU A 222 -11.74 -4.35 -14.29
N ALA A 223 -12.59 -3.69 -15.09
CA ALA A 223 -13.20 -4.31 -16.25
C ALA A 223 -12.15 -4.78 -17.28
N ALA A 224 -11.08 -3.98 -17.49
CA ALA A 224 -9.98 -4.36 -18.36
C ALA A 224 -9.20 -5.61 -17.83
N TYR A 225 -8.98 -5.71 -16.52
CA TYR A 225 -8.32 -6.87 -15.91
C TYR A 225 -9.19 -8.13 -15.95
N ARG A 226 -10.50 -8.00 -15.72
CA ARG A 226 -11.46 -9.12 -15.89
C ARG A 226 -11.49 -9.65 -17.32
N LYS A 227 -11.44 -8.75 -18.32
CA LYS A 227 -11.44 -9.12 -19.73
C LYS A 227 -10.12 -9.76 -20.15
N ASP A 228 -9.00 -9.32 -19.58
CA ASP A 228 -7.66 -9.79 -19.91
C ASP A 228 -6.80 -9.90 -18.64
N PRO A 229 -6.83 -11.07 -17.95
CA PRO A 229 -5.99 -11.29 -16.77
C PRO A 229 -4.48 -11.18 -17.02
N LYS A 230 -4.02 -11.45 -18.24
CA LYS A 230 -2.59 -11.26 -18.63
C LYS A 230 -2.16 -9.81 -18.45
N ARG A 231 -3.05 -8.86 -18.70
CA ARG A 231 -2.79 -7.43 -18.49
C ARG A 231 -2.51 -7.12 -17.02
N HIS A 232 -3.26 -7.72 -16.09
CA HIS A 232 -3.03 -7.58 -14.65
C HIS A 232 -1.71 -8.22 -14.24
N ALA A 233 -1.44 -9.46 -14.69
CA ALA A 233 -0.20 -10.18 -14.41
C ALA A 233 1.04 -9.42 -14.93
N ARG A 234 1.00 -8.89 -16.18
CA ARG A 234 2.08 -8.07 -16.74
C ARG A 234 2.30 -6.77 -15.97
N HIS A 235 1.22 -6.12 -15.55
CA HIS A 235 1.30 -4.93 -14.68
C HIS A 235 1.94 -5.28 -13.34
N ALA A 236 1.54 -6.37 -12.70
CA ALA A 236 2.10 -6.83 -11.44
C ALA A 236 3.61 -7.10 -11.54
N ALA A 237 4.05 -7.81 -12.59
CA ALA A 237 5.48 -8.07 -12.82
C ALA A 237 6.29 -6.75 -12.92
N ARG A 238 5.78 -5.76 -13.65
CA ARG A 238 6.43 -4.43 -13.74
C ARG A 238 6.46 -3.69 -12.41
N VAL A 239 5.39 -3.76 -11.63
CA VAL A 239 5.32 -3.15 -10.30
C VAL A 239 6.35 -3.79 -9.37
N MET A 240 6.48 -5.12 -9.35
CA MET A 240 7.48 -5.82 -8.54
C MET A 240 8.92 -5.40 -8.88
N ILE A 241 9.26 -5.32 -10.17
CA ILE A 241 10.57 -4.83 -10.64
C ILE A 241 10.78 -3.37 -10.20
N ARG A 242 9.77 -2.53 -10.43
CA ARG A 242 9.84 -1.10 -10.08
C ARG A 242 10.00 -0.88 -8.58
N PHE A 243 9.26 -1.62 -7.76
CA PHE A 243 9.35 -1.55 -6.30
C PHE A 243 10.78 -1.85 -5.82
N LYS A 244 11.37 -2.96 -6.30
CA LYS A 244 12.74 -3.32 -5.93
C LYS A 244 13.77 -2.30 -6.45
N LEU A 245 13.56 -1.75 -7.62
CA LEU A 245 14.43 -0.72 -8.15
C LEU A 245 14.31 0.61 -7.40
N LEU A 246 13.12 0.97 -6.90
CA LEU A 246 12.94 2.13 -6.01
C LEU A 246 13.71 1.96 -4.69
N GLU A 247 13.76 0.74 -4.15
CA GLU A 247 14.53 0.40 -2.95
C GLU A 247 16.05 0.57 -3.18
N LEU A 248 16.55 0.12 -4.34
CA LEU A 248 17.98 0.10 -4.65
C LEU A 248 18.50 1.40 -5.31
N GLY A 249 17.62 2.16 -5.96
CA GLY A 249 17.96 3.32 -6.78
C GLY A 249 18.58 2.97 -8.13
N ARG A 250 19.50 2.03 -8.16
CA ARG A 250 20.16 1.46 -9.35
C ARG A 250 20.44 -0.02 -9.14
N TRP A 251 20.50 -0.79 -10.22
CA TRP A 251 20.63 -2.24 -10.15
C TRP A 251 21.54 -2.76 -11.27
N GLY A 252 22.51 -3.61 -10.92
CA GLY A 252 23.33 -4.31 -11.91
C GLY A 252 22.50 -5.33 -12.69
N ARG A 253 22.72 -5.46 -14.00
CA ARG A 253 21.98 -6.38 -14.86
C ARG A 253 22.06 -7.83 -14.36
N ALA A 254 23.25 -8.30 -14.01
CA ALA A 254 23.45 -9.68 -13.52
C ALA A 254 22.72 -9.93 -12.18
N GLU A 255 22.77 -8.95 -11.26
CA GLU A 255 22.07 -9.04 -9.96
C GLU A 255 20.54 -9.04 -10.16
N PHE A 256 20.04 -8.19 -11.09
CA PHE A 256 18.63 -8.17 -11.45
C PHE A 256 18.18 -9.52 -12.02
N GLU A 257 18.96 -10.11 -12.94
CA GLU A 257 18.63 -11.40 -13.53
C GLU A 257 18.58 -12.50 -12.46
N GLN A 258 19.55 -12.54 -11.56
CA GLN A 258 19.56 -13.48 -10.44
C GLN A 258 18.32 -13.31 -9.53
N TRP A 259 17.95 -12.08 -9.18
CA TRP A 259 16.75 -11.81 -8.40
C TRP A 259 15.49 -12.22 -9.17
N PHE A 260 15.40 -11.86 -10.45
CA PHE A 260 14.26 -12.18 -11.30
C PHE A 260 14.03 -13.69 -11.37
N ASP A 261 15.12 -14.44 -11.54
CA ASP A 261 15.09 -15.91 -11.60
C ASP A 261 14.68 -16.55 -10.25
N ALA A 262 14.97 -15.89 -9.13
CA ALA A 262 14.59 -16.36 -7.79
C ALA A 262 13.19 -15.92 -7.36
N ALA A 263 12.56 -14.95 -8.04
CA ALA A 263 11.28 -14.35 -7.65
C ALA A 263 10.10 -15.29 -7.92
N ARG A 264 9.62 -15.99 -6.89
CA ARG A 264 8.56 -17.02 -7.01
C ARG A 264 7.26 -16.48 -7.62
N LEU A 265 6.87 -15.25 -7.27
CA LEU A 265 5.68 -14.64 -7.87
C LEU A 265 5.84 -14.45 -9.38
N LEU A 266 7.02 -13.99 -9.84
CA LEU A 266 7.27 -13.81 -11.27
C LEU A 266 7.29 -15.15 -12.03
N GLN A 267 7.88 -16.19 -11.42
CA GLN A 267 7.84 -17.55 -11.97
C GLN A 267 6.40 -18.04 -12.12
N HIS A 268 5.57 -17.84 -11.10
CA HIS A 268 4.14 -18.21 -11.11
C HIS A 268 3.40 -17.45 -12.21
N LEU A 269 3.53 -16.13 -12.28
CA LEU A 269 2.89 -15.30 -13.30
C LEU A 269 3.27 -15.70 -14.71
N HIS A 270 4.55 -16.01 -14.93
CA HIS A 270 5.03 -16.47 -16.23
C HIS A 270 4.41 -17.84 -16.60
N ALA A 271 4.43 -18.80 -15.69
CA ALA A 271 3.89 -20.14 -15.92
C ALA A 271 2.39 -20.10 -16.27
N GLU A 272 1.60 -19.28 -15.54
CA GLU A 272 0.15 -19.19 -15.72
C GLU A 272 -0.26 -18.37 -16.96
N HIS A 273 0.48 -17.32 -17.29
CA HIS A 273 0.02 -16.34 -18.27
C HIS A 273 0.92 -16.18 -19.50
N PHE A 274 2.22 -16.52 -19.40
CA PHE A 274 3.24 -16.21 -20.41
C PHE A 274 4.09 -17.42 -20.79
N ALA A 275 3.65 -18.65 -20.52
CA ALA A 275 4.41 -19.88 -20.78
C ALA A 275 4.84 -20.06 -22.25
N SER A 276 4.16 -19.40 -23.19
CA SER A 276 4.55 -19.41 -24.62
C SER A 276 5.72 -18.49 -24.95
N GLU A 277 6.08 -17.57 -24.04
CA GLU A 277 7.21 -16.65 -24.19
C GLU A 277 8.44 -17.26 -23.50
N PRO A 278 9.63 -17.29 -24.13
CA PRO A 278 10.85 -17.70 -23.43
C PRO A 278 11.11 -16.82 -22.20
N TRP A 279 11.44 -17.42 -21.05
CA TRP A 279 11.66 -16.72 -19.79
C TRP A 279 12.58 -15.48 -19.88
N PRO A 280 13.79 -15.57 -20.54
CA PRO A 280 14.64 -14.39 -20.72
C PRO A 280 13.98 -13.31 -21.60
N GLY A 281 13.27 -13.73 -22.65
CA GLY A 281 12.57 -12.80 -23.55
C GLY A 281 11.44 -12.03 -22.84
N TRP A 282 10.66 -12.72 -22.01
CA TRP A 282 9.62 -12.08 -21.19
C TRP A 282 10.22 -11.08 -20.17
N ARG A 283 11.32 -11.47 -19.51
CA ARG A 283 12.07 -10.58 -18.61
C ARG A 283 12.52 -9.30 -19.32
N ASP A 284 13.11 -9.44 -20.50
CA ASP A 284 13.63 -8.31 -21.25
C ASP A 284 12.50 -7.41 -21.78
N ALA A 285 11.39 -7.98 -22.20
CA ALA A 285 10.19 -7.23 -22.60
C ALA A 285 9.58 -6.41 -21.44
N LEU A 286 9.66 -6.89 -20.19
CA LEU A 286 9.23 -6.12 -19.02
C LEU A 286 10.12 -4.90 -18.77
N LEU A 287 11.44 -5.03 -19.00
CA LEU A 287 12.36 -3.88 -18.90
C LEU A 287 12.11 -2.87 -20.03
N GLU A 288 11.86 -3.35 -21.26
CA GLU A 288 11.49 -2.48 -22.39
C GLU A 288 10.19 -1.71 -22.10
N ASP A 289 9.17 -2.37 -21.53
CA ASP A 289 7.95 -1.72 -21.11
C ASP A 289 8.22 -0.59 -20.09
N LEU A 290 9.05 -0.87 -19.07
CA LEU A 290 9.40 0.10 -18.05
C LEU A 290 10.22 1.28 -18.61
N GLN A 291 11.13 0.99 -19.55
CA GLN A 291 11.90 2.02 -20.24
C GLN A 291 11.02 2.87 -21.15
N GLY A 292 10.14 2.24 -21.93
CA GLY A 292 9.18 2.92 -22.81
C GLY A 292 8.20 3.82 -22.03
N ALA A 293 7.85 3.42 -20.79
CA ALA A 293 7.05 4.24 -19.87
C ALA A 293 7.87 5.36 -19.17
N GLY A 294 9.18 5.47 -19.43
CA GLY A 294 10.04 6.45 -18.78
C GLY A 294 10.37 6.13 -17.32
N ALA A 295 9.98 4.96 -16.83
CA ALA A 295 10.14 4.58 -15.42
C ALA A 295 11.58 4.15 -15.07
N ILE A 296 12.34 3.70 -16.06
CA ILE A 296 13.74 3.30 -15.92
C ILE A 296 14.59 3.85 -17.06
N ALA A 297 15.92 3.84 -16.86
CA ALA A 297 16.91 3.96 -17.93
C ALA A 297 17.83 2.76 -17.90
N LEU A 298 18.20 2.26 -19.09
CA LEU A 298 19.23 1.24 -19.28
C LEU A 298 20.52 1.95 -19.71
N SER A 299 21.61 1.73 -18.99
CA SER A 299 22.92 2.35 -19.27
C SER A 299 24.04 1.34 -19.07
N GLY A 300 24.53 0.74 -20.17
CA GLY A 300 25.43 -0.43 -20.10
C GLY A 300 24.77 -1.54 -19.31
N ASP A 301 25.48 -2.05 -18.30
CA ASP A 301 24.99 -3.11 -17.40
C ASP A 301 24.15 -2.60 -16.21
N LEU A 302 23.72 -1.35 -16.24
CA LEU A 302 22.94 -0.75 -15.14
C LEU A 302 21.49 -0.51 -15.55
N ILE A 303 20.57 -0.87 -14.66
CA ILE A 303 19.16 -0.49 -14.64
C ILE A 303 19.03 0.64 -13.61
N ILE A 304 18.59 1.80 -14.04
CA ILE A 304 18.54 3.02 -13.22
C ILE A 304 17.09 3.45 -13.05
N ASN A 305 16.68 3.67 -11.80
CA ASN A 305 15.37 4.24 -11.50
C ASN A 305 15.27 5.66 -12.08
N ARG A 306 14.15 5.98 -12.70
CA ARG A 306 13.78 7.35 -13.06
C ARG A 306 12.60 7.82 -12.21
N PRO A 307 12.66 9.07 -11.67
CA PRO A 307 11.59 9.62 -10.85
C PRO A 307 10.27 9.79 -11.60
#